data_9b0ca24dbe6093faad3e1c8f151637c6
#
_entry.id   9b0ca24dbe6093faad3e1c8f151637c6
#
_cell.length_a   1.000
_cell.length_b   1.000
_cell.length_c   1.000
_cell.angle_alpha   90.00
_cell.angle_beta   90.00
_cell.angle_gamma   90.00
#
_symmetry.space_group_name_H-M   'P 1'
#
loop_
_entity.id
_entity.type
_entity.pdbx_description
1 polymer ?
#
loop_
_entity_poly.entity_id
_entity_poly.type
_entity_poly.pdbx_seq_one_letter_code
_entity_poly.pdbx_strand_id
1 'polypeptide(L)'
;MLNIYNVNSLVHWEERDIKLRDDFVRFFSDEVANFLRSANAAWDVRRVEAPTLMPRSLVSDAYSNSDIWVQERMSNTETELVLRPETTPSTYAYMQHLLGNHSRTRLPLCVWQAGRSFRREQDQPSKHVRLKEFWQLEFQCAFTADSGNDYHAAALEPVRRMIASVIHLPARTVPSDRLPAYSEVTMDIEVDNGDKWMEVCSISKRTDFPQRYRSQPKKGPAIDHDVTVLEIAIGLDRCVYNWNIAASR
;
A
#
# COMPACT_ATOMS: atom_id res chain seq x y z
N MET A 1 -9.75 26.14 8.94
CA MET A 1 -8.77 25.93 10.01
C MET A 1 -8.54 24.43 10.10
N LEU A 2 -7.31 23.99 9.89
CA LEU A 2 -6.96 22.55 9.94
C LEU A 2 -7.10 22.07 11.38
N ASN A 3 -8.13 21.26 11.64
CA ASN A 3 -8.41 20.70 12.96
C ASN A 3 -7.63 19.39 13.18
N ILE A 4 -6.32 19.42 12.89
CA ILE A 4 -5.44 18.35 13.39
C ILE A 4 -5.05 18.75 14.80
N TYR A 5 -5.73 18.16 15.78
CA TYR A 5 -5.43 18.42 17.18
C TYR A 5 -4.21 17.62 17.59
N ASN A 6 -3.09 18.33 17.74
CA ASN A 6 -1.92 17.77 18.42
C ASN A 6 -2.04 18.07 19.91
N VAL A 7 -2.59 17.12 20.65
CA VAL A 7 -2.70 17.21 22.12
C VAL A 7 -1.64 16.29 22.71
N ASN A 8 -0.71 16.86 23.47
CA ASN A 8 0.39 16.10 24.09
C ASN A 8 1.20 15.23 23.10
N SER A 9 1.51 15.79 21.92
CA SER A 9 2.20 15.09 20.83
C SER A 9 1.43 13.90 20.23
N LEU A 10 0.13 13.79 20.47
CA LEU A 10 -0.77 12.83 19.85
C LEU A 10 -1.64 13.53 18.81
N VAL A 11 -1.73 12.94 17.64
CA VAL A 11 -2.62 13.42 16.57
C VAL A 11 -3.99 12.78 16.75
N HIS A 12 -5.01 13.63 16.84
CA HIS A 12 -6.39 13.21 16.94
C HIS A 12 -7.14 13.54 15.66
N TRP A 13 -7.95 12.59 15.20
CA TRP A 13 -8.84 12.74 14.05
C TRP A 13 -10.27 12.83 14.56
N GLU A 14 -11.02 13.84 14.13
CA GLU A 14 -12.44 13.99 14.46
C GLU A 14 -13.33 13.11 13.58
N GLU A 15 -14.59 12.97 13.95
CA GLU A 15 -15.59 12.17 13.23
C GLU A 15 -15.64 12.50 11.73
N ARG A 16 -15.57 13.78 11.38
CA ARG A 16 -15.54 14.24 10.00
C ARG A 16 -14.34 13.69 9.23
N ASP A 17 -13.16 13.71 9.82
CA ASP A 17 -11.92 13.25 9.18
C ASP A 17 -11.91 11.72 9.07
N ILE A 18 -12.44 11.03 10.08
CA ILE A 18 -12.62 9.56 10.06
C ILE A 18 -13.56 9.18 8.93
N LYS A 19 -14.71 9.85 8.81
CA LYS A 19 -15.66 9.60 7.73
C LYS A 19 -15.03 9.86 6.36
N LEU A 20 -14.31 10.97 6.21
CA LEU A 20 -13.62 11.32 4.97
C LEU A 20 -12.59 10.25 4.59
N ARG A 21 -11.81 9.75 5.56
CA ARG A 21 -10.88 8.66 5.32
C ARG A 21 -11.61 7.40 4.83
N ASP A 22 -12.73 7.05 5.44
CA ASP A 22 -13.50 5.87 5.07
C ASP A 22 -14.15 6.03 3.68
N ASP A 23 -14.55 7.25 3.31
CA ASP A 23 -15.01 7.58 1.96
C ASP A 23 -13.87 7.47 0.94
N PHE A 24 -12.65 7.90 1.28
CA PHE A 24 -11.46 7.70 0.45
C PHE A 24 -11.13 6.23 0.23
N VAL A 25 -11.18 5.41 1.28
CA VAL A 25 -10.97 3.96 1.15
C VAL A 25 -11.94 3.36 0.14
N ARG A 26 -13.22 3.72 0.22
CA ARG A 26 -14.25 3.23 -0.70
C ARG A 26 -13.99 3.69 -2.12
N PHE A 27 -13.82 5.00 -2.31
CA PHE A 27 -13.59 5.58 -3.63
C PHE A 27 -12.35 5.00 -4.30
N PHE A 28 -11.20 5.01 -3.61
CA PHE A 28 -9.95 4.50 -4.18
C PHE A 28 -10.00 3.00 -4.48
N SER A 29 -10.66 2.20 -3.62
CA SER A 29 -10.78 0.77 -3.87
C SER A 29 -11.64 0.46 -5.09
N ASP A 30 -12.72 1.21 -5.31
CA ASP A 30 -13.58 1.05 -6.47
C ASP A 30 -12.87 1.48 -7.76
N GLU A 31 -12.18 2.63 -7.76
CA GLU A 31 -11.47 3.14 -8.93
C GLU A 31 -10.28 2.24 -9.33
N VAL A 32 -9.48 1.76 -8.37
CA VAL A 32 -8.38 0.82 -8.66
C VAL A 32 -8.93 -0.51 -9.20
N ALA A 33 -10.01 -1.04 -8.61
CA ALA A 33 -10.64 -2.26 -9.11
C ALA A 33 -11.18 -2.08 -10.54
N ASN A 34 -11.78 -0.93 -10.85
CA ASN A 34 -12.27 -0.60 -12.19
C ASN A 34 -11.11 -0.47 -13.19
N PHE A 35 -10.03 0.21 -12.81
CA PHE A 35 -8.81 0.29 -13.62
C PHE A 35 -8.26 -1.09 -13.96
N LEU A 36 -8.06 -1.95 -12.96
CA LEU A 36 -7.53 -3.30 -13.15
C LEU A 36 -8.40 -4.14 -14.10
N ARG A 37 -9.72 -4.16 -13.85
CA ARG A 37 -10.67 -4.92 -14.68
C ARG A 37 -10.78 -4.38 -16.10
N SER A 38 -10.63 -3.07 -16.28
CA SER A 38 -10.59 -2.45 -17.61
C SER A 38 -9.32 -2.84 -18.37
N ALA A 39 -8.19 -2.94 -17.69
CA ALA A 39 -6.94 -3.39 -18.28
C ALA A 39 -6.94 -4.89 -18.61
N ASN A 40 -7.57 -5.70 -17.75
CA ASN A 40 -7.75 -7.14 -17.95
C ASN A 40 -8.94 -7.64 -17.10
N ALA A 41 -9.99 -8.09 -17.76
CA ALA A 41 -11.19 -8.61 -17.08
C ALA A 41 -10.95 -9.85 -16.18
N ALA A 42 -9.79 -10.50 -16.30
CA ALA A 42 -9.42 -11.66 -15.48
C ALA A 42 -8.91 -11.29 -14.08
N TRP A 43 -8.70 -10.01 -13.75
CA TRP A 43 -8.29 -9.61 -12.42
C TRP A 43 -9.28 -10.06 -11.34
N ASP A 44 -8.78 -10.88 -10.43
CA ASP A 44 -9.46 -11.22 -9.17
C ASP A 44 -9.05 -10.19 -8.12
N VAL A 45 -9.99 -9.37 -7.68
CA VAL A 45 -9.74 -8.26 -6.74
C VAL A 45 -10.42 -8.57 -5.42
N ARG A 46 -9.63 -8.69 -4.35
CA ARG A 46 -10.10 -9.08 -3.02
C ARG A 46 -9.66 -8.10 -1.95
N ARG A 47 -10.56 -7.81 -1.03
CA ARG A 47 -10.23 -7.12 0.22
C ARG A 47 -9.82 -8.13 1.28
N VAL A 48 -8.83 -7.78 2.09
CA VAL A 48 -8.44 -8.50 3.30
C VAL A 48 -8.28 -7.51 4.46
N GLU A 49 -8.35 -8.00 5.66
CA GLU A 49 -7.96 -7.29 6.86
C GLU A 49 -7.05 -8.21 7.67
N ALA A 50 -5.85 -7.74 7.98
CA ALA A 50 -4.84 -8.52 8.68
C ALA A 50 -4.44 -7.85 10.00
N PRO A 51 -3.98 -8.64 10.99
CA PRO A 51 -3.51 -8.10 12.27
C PRO A 51 -2.39 -7.08 12.11
N THR A 52 -2.30 -6.14 13.05
CA THR A 52 -1.21 -5.16 13.14
C THR A 52 0.06 -5.75 13.75
N LEU A 53 -0.09 -6.75 14.63
CA LEU A 53 1.01 -7.56 15.16
C LEU A 53 1.30 -8.71 14.22
N MET A 54 2.57 -8.92 13.91
CA MET A 54 3.01 -9.95 12.99
C MET A 54 4.38 -10.51 13.37
N PRO A 55 4.74 -11.74 12.93
CA PRO A 55 6.08 -12.26 13.06
C PRO A 55 7.12 -11.36 12.37
N ARG A 56 8.25 -11.09 13.05
CA ARG A 56 9.37 -10.31 12.48
C ARG A 56 9.88 -10.92 11.18
N SER A 57 9.85 -12.23 11.06
CA SER A 57 10.29 -12.97 9.86
C SER A 57 9.49 -12.67 8.59
N LEU A 58 8.32 -12.06 8.70
CA LEU A 58 7.53 -11.63 7.54
C LEU A 58 7.88 -10.21 7.07
N VAL A 59 8.56 -9.41 7.91
CA VAL A 59 8.93 -8.04 7.55
C VAL A 59 10.15 -8.04 6.66
N SER A 60 10.10 -7.28 5.57
CA SER A 60 11.20 -7.13 4.62
C SER A 60 12.50 -6.68 5.30
N ASP A 61 13.63 -7.17 4.83
CA ASP A 61 14.98 -6.75 5.26
C ASP A 61 15.30 -5.28 4.90
N ALA A 62 14.45 -4.65 4.08
CA ALA A 62 14.52 -3.20 3.84
C ALA A 62 14.26 -2.37 5.09
N TYR A 63 13.62 -2.94 6.13
CA TYR A 63 13.40 -2.32 7.43
C TYR A 63 14.42 -2.79 8.45
N SER A 64 15.24 -1.87 8.94
CA SER A 64 16.16 -2.13 10.04
C SER A 64 15.41 -2.23 11.38
N ASN A 65 16.07 -2.76 12.41
CA ASN A 65 15.48 -2.83 13.75
C ASN A 65 15.23 -1.43 14.37
N SER A 66 15.89 -0.38 13.87
CA SER A 66 15.61 1.00 14.29
C SER A 66 14.29 1.53 13.72
N ASP A 67 13.81 0.96 12.63
CA ASP A 67 12.60 1.41 11.93
C ASP A 67 11.32 0.75 12.46
N ILE A 68 11.46 -0.32 13.26
CA ILE A 68 10.37 -1.21 13.67
C ILE A 68 10.13 -1.12 15.17
N TRP A 69 8.84 -1.15 15.55
CA TRP A 69 8.43 -1.36 16.95
C TRP A 69 8.40 -2.84 17.25
N VAL A 70 9.30 -3.30 18.12
CA VAL A 70 9.39 -4.67 18.58
C VAL A 70 8.59 -4.82 19.86
N GLN A 71 7.74 -5.83 19.96
CA GLN A 71 7.14 -6.27 21.21
C GLN A 71 8.12 -7.21 21.93
N GLU A 72 8.11 -7.20 23.26
CA GLU A 72 8.90 -8.14 24.04
C GLU A 72 8.53 -9.58 23.66
N ARG A 73 9.55 -10.45 23.63
CA ARG A 73 9.34 -11.88 23.39
C ARG A 73 8.36 -12.42 24.45
N MET A 74 7.28 -13.00 24.00
CA MET A 74 6.48 -13.82 24.90
C MET A 74 7.35 -14.97 25.40
N SER A 75 7.46 -15.13 26.69
CA SER A 75 8.45 -15.96 27.40
C SER A 75 8.56 -17.44 26.98
N ASN A 76 7.70 -17.93 26.09
CA ASN A 76 7.63 -19.33 25.67
C ASN A 76 7.59 -19.54 24.16
N THR A 77 7.80 -18.51 23.33
CA THR A 77 7.87 -18.68 21.86
C THR A 77 9.13 -18.04 21.32
N GLU A 78 9.83 -18.72 20.43
CA GLU A 78 10.98 -18.17 19.70
C GLU A 78 10.58 -17.07 18.70
N THR A 79 9.30 -16.82 18.51
CA THR A 79 8.78 -15.89 17.53
C THR A 79 8.77 -14.47 18.09
N GLU A 80 9.60 -13.63 17.51
CA GLU A 80 9.57 -12.19 17.75
C GLU A 80 8.37 -11.58 17.02
N LEU A 81 7.51 -10.85 17.77
CA LEU A 81 6.38 -10.12 17.21
C LEU A 81 6.73 -8.64 17.09
N VAL A 82 6.29 -8.03 16.00
CA VAL A 82 6.50 -6.62 15.70
C VAL A 82 5.19 -5.96 15.27
N LEU A 83 5.09 -4.64 15.48
CA LEU A 83 4.07 -3.83 14.81
C LEU A 83 4.48 -3.64 13.35
N ARG A 84 3.57 -3.94 12.43
CA ARG A 84 3.86 -3.91 10.98
C ARG A 84 4.24 -2.49 10.50
N PRO A 85 5.36 -2.32 9.77
CA PRO A 85 5.74 -1.03 9.21
C PRO A 85 4.94 -0.63 7.96
N GLU A 86 4.30 -1.62 7.32
CA GLU A 86 3.43 -1.50 6.14
C GLU A 86 2.44 -2.68 6.11
N THR A 87 1.45 -2.64 5.24
CA THR A 87 0.47 -3.74 5.15
C THR A 87 0.92 -4.86 4.21
N THR A 88 1.92 -4.64 3.37
CA THR A 88 2.41 -5.58 2.35
C THR A 88 2.77 -6.96 2.89
N PRO A 89 3.57 -7.13 3.97
CA PRO A 89 3.97 -8.46 4.41
C PRO A 89 2.80 -9.37 4.75
N SER A 90 1.79 -8.84 5.43
CA SER A 90 0.59 -9.59 5.78
C SER A 90 -0.29 -9.89 4.56
N THR A 91 -0.31 -8.98 3.58
CA THR A 91 -0.99 -9.20 2.30
C THR A 91 -0.30 -10.30 1.50
N TYR A 92 1.03 -10.29 1.43
CA TYR A 92 1.80 -11.33 0.75
C TYR A 92 1.59 -12.71 1.38
N ALA A 93 1.60 -12.81 2.71
CA ALA A 93 1.32 -14.07 3.39
C ALA A 93 -0.06 -14.65 3.02
N TYR A 94 -1.08 -13.79 2.90
CA TYR A 94 -2.40 -14.20 2.45
C TYR A 94 -2.42 -14.58 0.97
N MET A 95 -1.75 -13.83 0.10
CA MET A 95 -1.65 -14.16 -1.33
C MET A 95 -0.94 -15.50 -1.55
N GLN A 96 0.16 -15.77 -0.81
CA GLN A 96 0.85 -17.06 -0.86
C GLN A 96 -0.08 -18.21 -0.46
N HIS A 97 -0.87 -18.03 0.60
CA HIS A 97 -1.86 -19.02 1.01
C HIS A 97 -2.88 -19.28 -0.11
N LEU A 98 -3.41 -18.23 -0.75
CA LEU A 98 -4.36 -18.36 -1.85
C LEU A 98 -3.76 -19.08 -3.06
N LEU A 99 -2.56 -18.73 -3.47
CA LEU A 99 -1.90 -19.27 -4.65
C LEU A 99 -1.34 -20.68 -4.41
N GLY A 100 -0.92 -21.00 -3.17
CA GLY A 100 -0.33 -22.28 -2.80
C GLY A 100 -1.36 -23.37 -2.50
N ASN A 101 -2.46 -23.03 -1.81
CA ASN A 101 -3.39 -24.02 -1.27
C ASN A 101 -4.72 -24.13 -2.06
N HIS A 102 -5.00 -23.22 -2.94
CA HIS A 102 -6.29 -23.18 -3.65
C HIS A 102 -6.09 -23.28 -5.15
N SER A 103 -6.32 -24.45 -5.70
CA SER A 103 -6.30 -24.72 -7.15
C SER A 103 -7.25 -23.81 -7.98
N ARG A 104 -8.09 -23.03 -7.32
CA ARG A 104 -9.06 -22.11 -7.96
C ARG A 104 -8.55 -20.66 -8.08
N THR A 105 -7.57 -20.26 -7.27
CA THR A 105 -7.02 -18.90 -7.34
C THR A 105 -5.92 -18.85 -8.40
N ARG A 106 -5.98 -17.87 -9.28
CA ARG A 106 -5.07 -17.70 -10.40
C ARG A 106 -4.60 -16.25 -10.48
N LEU A 107 -3.49 -16.04 -11.15
CA LEU A 107 -3.06 -14.70 -11.56
C LEU A 107 -3.83 -14.27 -12.83
N PRO A 108 -4.09 -12.96 -13.00
CA PRO A 108 -3.71 -11.86 -12.11
C PRO A 108 -4.63 -11.76 -10.87
N LEU A 109 -4.02 -11.48 -9.72
CA LEU A 109 -4.68 -11.37 -8.42
C LEU A 109 -4.30 -10.06 -7.74
N CYS A 110 -5.26 -9.24 -7.38
CA CYS A 110 -5.07 -8.08 -6.53
C CYS A 110 -5.67 -8.34 -5.15
N VAL A 111 -4.85 -8.21 -4.11
CA VAL A 111 -5.33 -8.20 -2.72
C VAL A 111 -5.02 -6.83 -2.13
N TRP A 112 -6.01 -6.23 -1.48
CA TRP A 112 -5.86 -4.93 -0.88
C TRP A 112 -6.40 -4.87 0.55
N GLN A 113 -5.82 -3.99 1.33
CA GLN A 113 -6.30 -3.66 2.67
C GLN A 113 -6.08 -2.20 3.02
N ALA A 114 -6.98 -1.66 3.84
CA ALA A 114 -6.76 -0.43 4.56
C ALA A 114 -6.42 -0.76 6.02
N GLY A 115 -5.39 -0.14 6.56
CA GLY A 115 -4.99 -0.45 7.92
C GLY A 115 -3.88 0.45 8.47
N ARG A 116 -3.61 0.30 9.76
CA ARG A 116 -2.56 1.04 10.44
C ARG A 116 -1.19 0.42 10.18
N SER A 117 -0.21 1.30 10.01
CA SER A 117 1.21 0.98 9.90
C SER A 117 2.00 1.79 10.93
N PHE A 118 3.17 1.28 11.33
CA PHE A 118 3.92 1.80 12.48
C PHE A 118 5.40 1.91 12.12
N ARG A 119 5.97 3.13 12.21
CA ARG A 119 7.39 3.38 11.90
C ARG A 119 8.04 4.22 13.00
N ARG A 120 9.18 3.75 13.50
CA ARG A 120 9.93 4.44 14.57
C ARG A 120 10.71 5.65 14.07
N GLU A 121 11.25 5.58 12.86
CA GLU A 121 12.07 6.62 12.25
C GLU A 121 11.33 7.97 12.11
N GLN A 122 10.02 7.97 12.27
CA GLN A 122 9.23 9.18 12.23
C GLN A 122 9.17 9.84 13.61
N ASP A 123 10.33 10.33 14.09
CA ASP A 123 10.50 10.82 15.46
C ASP A 123 9.74 12.09 15.80
N GLN A 124 9.30 12.84 14.80
CA GLN A 124 8.51 14.04 15.05
C GLN A 124 7.20 13.94 14.28
N PRO A 125 6.04 14.05 14.96
CA PRO A 125 4.80 14.43 14.31
C PRO A 125 5.08 15.78 13.67
N SER A 126 5.58 15.74 12.45
CA SER A 126 5.97 16.96 11.78
C SER A 126 4.70 17.70 11.38
N LYS A 127 4.83 19.01 11.15
CA LYS A 127 3.86 19.87 10.46
C LYS A 127 3.35 19.26 9.13
N HIS A 128 3.81 18.09 8.73
CA HIS A 128 3.63 17.45 7.44
C HIS A 128 3.03 16.05 7.50
N VAL A 129 2.34 15.72 8.60
CA VAL A 129 1.64 14.42 8.74
C VAL A 129 2.60 13.23 8.55
N ARG A 130 3.79 13.31 9.15
CA ARG A 130 4.65 12.15 9.40
C ARG A 130 4.31 11.60 10.78
N LEU A 131 3.59 10.51 10.82
CA LEU A 131 3.07 9.92 12.04
C LEU A 131 3.83 8.61 12.35
N LYS A 132 4.00 8.29 13.64
CA LYS A 132 4.54 7.00 14.08
C LYS A 132 3.56 5.86 13.87
N GLU A 133 2.27 6.20 13.89
CA GLU A 133 1.14 5.33 13.57
C GLU A 133 0.27 6.07 12.56
N PHE A 134 0.02 5.47 11.41
CA PHE A 134 -0.69 6.09 10.30
C PHE A 134 -1.51 5.07 9.52
N TRP A 135 -2.51 5.56 8.79
CA TRP A 135 -3.36 4.75 7.95
C TRP A 135 -2.84 4.69 6.51
N GLN A 136 -2.75 3.48 5.98
CA GLN A 136 -2.45 3.22 4.58
C GLN A 136 -3.57 2.42 3.93
N LEU A 137 -3.76 2.65 2.63
CA LEU A 137 -4.53 1.80 1.74
C LEU A 137 -3.54 1.26 0.70
N GLU A 138 -3.31 -0.04 0.71
CA GLU A 138 -2.34 -0.68 -0.17
C GLU A 138 -2.99 -1.76 -1.01
N PHE A 139 -2.66 -1.75 -2.31
CA PHE A 139 -3.04 -2.74 -3.30
C PHE A 139 -1.79 -3.49 -3.73
N GLN A 140 -1.82 -4.81 -3.60
CA GLN A 140 -0.78 -5.73 -4.05
C GLN A 140 -1.32 -6.51 -5.24
N CYS A 141 -0.98 -6.08 -6.45
CA CYS A 141 -1.53 -6.59 -7.70
C CYS A 141 -0.51 -7.52 -8.36
N ALA A 142 -0.60 -8.83 -8.09
CA ALA A 142 0.31 -9.84 -8.61
C ALA A 142 -0.10 -10.32 -10.01
N PHE A 143 0.88 -10.46 -10.89
CA PHE A 143 0.73 -10.99 -12.24
C PHE A 143 2.01 -11.71 -12.67
N THR A 144 1.95 -12.49 -13.75
CA THR A 144 3.12 -13.19 -14.27
C THR A 144 4.06 -12.23 -14.97
N ALA A 145 5.35 -12.31 -14.70
CA ALA A 145 6.36 -11.41 -15.27
C ALA A 145 6.42 -11.48 -16.81
N ASP A 146 6.08 -12.65 -17.37
CA ASP A 146 6.04 -12.93 -18.81
C ASP A 146 4.72 -12.53 -19.49
N SER A 147 3.80 -11.86 -18.78
CA SER A 147 2.49 -11.45 -19.31
C SER A 147 2.55 -10.43 -20.45
N GLY A 148 3.71 -9.76 -20.63
CA GLY A 148 3.88 -8.69 -21.62
C GLY A 148 3.17 -7.38 -21.28
N ASN A 149 2.53 -7.28 -20.12
CA ASN A 149 1.80 -6.08 -19.69
C ASN A 149 2.65 -5.26 -18.71
N ASP A 150 2.80 -3.97 -18.99
CA ASP A 150 3.38 -3.03 -18.04
C ASP A 150 2.26 -2.33 -17.23
N TYR A 151 1.73 -3.06 -16.26
CA TYR A 151 0.69 -2.52 -15.37
C TYR A 151 1.19 -1.35 -14.52
N HIS A 152 2.50 -1.28 -14.23
CA HIS A 152 3.07 -0.17 -13.48
C HIS A 152 2.96 1.13 -14.28
N ALA A 153 3.48 1.17 -15.50
CA ALA A 153 3.39 2.36 -16.36
C ALA A 153 1.93 2.73 -16.65
N ALA A 154 1.07 1.72 -16.88
CA ALA A 154 -0.34 1.94 -17.14
C ALA A 154 -1.12 2.53 -15.96
N ALA A 155 -0.67 2.31 -14.70
CA ALA A 155 -1.35 2.80 -13.50
C ALA A 155 -1.05 4.28 -13.19
N LEU A 156 0.08 4.81 -13.63
CA LEU A 156 0.58 6.12 -13.18
C LEU A 156 -0.44 7.25 -13.39
N GLU A 157 -0.91 7.41 -14.61
CA GLU A 157 -1.80 8.52 -14.96
C GLU A 157 -3.24 8.32 -14.40
N PRO A 158 -3.86 7.13 -14.49
CA PRO A 158 -5.15 6.89 -13.83
C PRO A 158 -5.13 7.15 -12.31
N VAL A 159 -4.10 6.68 -11.59
CA VAL A 159 -4.00 6.88 -10.14
C VAL A 159 -3.73 8.35 -9.81
N ARG A 160 -2.88 9.04 -10.58
CA ARG A 160 -2.68 10.48 -10.40
C ARG A 160 -3.97 11.28 -10.57
N ARG A 161 -4.75 10.98 -11.63
CA ARG A 161 -6.05 11.65 -11.87
C ARG A 161 -7.05 11.36 -10.76
N MET A 162 -7.13 10.11 -10.33
CA MET A 162 -7.98 9.67 -9.23
C MET A 162 -7.69 10.47 -7.96
N ILE A 163 -6.42 10.62 -7.58
CA ILE A 163 -5.99 11.40 -6.41
C ILE A 163 -6.33 12.89 -6.59
N ALA A 164 -5.99 13.48 -7.73
CA ALA A 164 -6.28 14.88 -8.00
C ALA A 164 -7.78 15.20 -7.95
N SER A 165 -8.62 14.29 -8.47
CA SER A 165 -10.07 14.49 -8.54
C SER A 165 -10.75 14.55 -7.19
N VAL A 166 -10.22 13.83 -6.19
CA VAL A 166 -10.85 13.73 -4.87
C VAL A 166 -10.23 14.66 -3.84
N ILE A 167 -8.92 14.95 -3.96
CA ILE A 167 -8.22 15.89 -3.07
C ILE A 167 -8.46 17.34 -3.50
N HIS A 168 -8.78 17.57 -4.79
CA HIS A 168 -8.99 18.90 -5.39
C HIS A 168 -7.76 19.81 -5.34
N LEU A 169 -6.57 19.22 -5.42
CA LEU A 169 -5.28 19.90 -5.55
C LEU A 169 -4.54 19.44 -6.81
N PRO A 170 -3.67 20.28 -7.38
CA PRO A 170 -2.77 19.85 -8.45
C PRO A 170 -1.95 18.63 -8.02
N ALA A 171 -1.84 17.62 -8.88
CA ALA A 171 -1.07 16.42 -8.62
C ALA A 171 -0.08 16.15 -9.75
N ARG A 172 1.11 15.67 -9.39
CA ARG A 172 2.16 15.25 -10.32
C ARG A 172 2.70 13.87 -9.98
N THR A 173 3.30 13.22 -10.96
CA THR A 173 4.04 11.97 -10.79
C THR A 173 5.52 12.28 -10.91
N VAL A 174 6.32 11.83 -9.96
CA VAL A 174 7.77 12.02 -9.91
C VAL A 174 8.46 10.70 -9.56
N PRO A 175 9.71 10.47 -9.99
CA PRO A 175 10.50 9.37 -9.45
C PRO A 175 10.63 9.50 -7.92
N SER A 176 10.52 8.39 -7.21
CA SER A 176 10.69 8.38 -5.76
C SER A 176 12.13 8.75 -5.39
N ASP A 177 12.31 9.57 -4.36
CA ASP A 177 13.62 9.93 -3.82
C ASP A 177 14.40 8.71 -3.29
N ARG A 178 13.70 7.63 -2.98
CA ARG A 178 14.27 6.36 -2.55
C ARG A 178 13.70 5.23 -3.39
N LEU A 179 14.59 4.49 -4.06
CA LEU A 179 14.23 3.22 -4.68
C LEU A 179 14.45 2.12 -3.64
N PRO A 180 13.38 1.51 -3.09
CA PRO A 180 13.53 0.41 -2.15
C PRO A 180 14.17 -0.81 -2.82
N ALA A 181 14.95 -1.59 -2.07
CA ALA A 181 15.63 -2.78 -2.59
C ALA A 181 14.68 -3.84 -3.16
N TYR A 182 13.41 -3.81 -2.78
CA TYR A 182 12.37 -4.72 -3.27
C TYR A 182 11.71 -4.27 -4.58
N SER A 183 12.05 -3.09 -5.09
CA SER A 183 11.37 -2.51 -6.25
C SER A 183 12.32 -2.25 -7.40
N GLU A 184 11.90 -2.57 -8.61
CA GLU A 184 12.60 -2.23 -9.85
C GLU A 184 12.43 -0.74 -10.19
N VAL A 185 11.25 -0.19 -9.93
CA VAL A 185 10.92 1.21 -10.13
C VAL A 185 9.84 1.63 -9.13
N THR A 186 9.97 2.83 -8.59
CA THR A 186 8.96 3.47 -7.74
C THR A 186 8.73 4.90 -8.22
N MET A 187 7.47 5.24 -8.42
CA MET A 187 7.02 6.59 -8.74
C MET A 187 6.09 7.09 -7.64
N ASP A 188 6.32 8.32 -7.21
CA ASP A 188 5.48 8.96 -6.20
C ASP A 188 4.47 9.90 -6.84
N ILE A 189 3.27 9.93 -6.29
CA ILE A 189 2.27 10.94 -6.63
C ILE A 189 2.25 11.95 -5.49
N GLU A 190 2.58 13.18 -5.86
CA GLU A 190 2.59 14.31 -4.96
C GLU A 190 1.44 15.27 -5.30
N VAL A 191 0.92 15.94 -4.28
CA VAL A 191 -0.05 17.03 -4.42
C VAL A 191 0.57 18.36 -3.96
N ASP A 192 0.24 19.44 -4.66
CA ASP A 192 0.64 20.79 -4.29
C ASP A 192 -0.34 21.38 -3.27
N ASN A 193 0.05 21.45 -2.02
CA ASN A 193 -0.79 22.03 -0.97
C ASN A 193 -0.56 23.53 -0.76
N GLY A 194 0.21 24.18 -1.65
CA GLY A 194 0.50 25.61 -1.63
C GLY A 194 1.67 25.99 -0.73
N ASP A 195 2.10 25.10 0.16
CA ASP A 195 3.32 25.23 0.95
C ASP A 195 4.44 24.40 0.30
N LYS A 196 4.09 23.20 -0.15
CA LYS A 196 5.01 22.28 -0.82
C LYS A 196 4.27 21.20 -1.59
N TRP A 197 5.03 20.49 -2.42
CA TRP A 197 4.63 19.19 -2.95
C TRP A 197 4.73 18.13 -1.85
N MET A 198 3.66 17.40 -1.63
CA MET A 198 3.57 16.35 -0.62
C MET A 198 3.22 15.03 -1.25
N GLU A 199 4.07 14.03 -1.07
CA GLU A 199 3.80 12.66 -1.44
C GLU A 199 2.56 12.13 -0.70
N VAL A 200 1.60 11.59 -1.45
CA VAL A 200 0.36 10.98 -0.92
C VAL A 200 0.19 9.54 -1.36
N CYS A 201 0.90 9.12 -2.41
CA CYS A 201 0.84 7.76 -2.92
C CYS A 201 2.19 7.39 -3.55
N SER A 202 2.61 6.14 -3.35
CA SER A 202 3.72 5.52 -4.09
C SER A 202 3.19 4.39 -4.96
N ILE A 203 3.72 4.28 -6.19
CA ILE A 203 3.41 3.22 -7.15
C ILE A 203 4.71 2.50 -7.47
N SER A 204 4.81 1.23 -7.11
CA SER A 204 6.02 0.42 -7.23
C SER A 204 5.81 -0.80 -8.13
N LYS A 205 6.83 -1.12 -8.91
CA LYS A 205 6.95 -2.43 -9.55
C LYS A 205 7.84 -3.30 -8.68
N ARG A 206 7.22 -4.15 -7.87
CA ARG A 206 7.91 -5.01 -6.90
C ARG A 206 8.29 -6.35 -7.50
N THR A 207 9.48 -6.84 -7.13
CA THR A 207 10.05 -8.12 -7.58
C THR A 207 10.32 -9.08 -6.42
N ASP A 208 9.93 -8.69 -5.21
CA ASP A 208 10.18 -9.42 -3.96
C ASP A 208 9.06 -10.38 -3.54
N PHE A 209 8.08 -10.65 -4.43
CA PHE A 209 7.06 -11.65 -4.08
C PHE A 209 7.72 -13.00 -3.83
N PRO A 210 7.54 -13.62 -2.65
CA PRO A 210 8.43 -14.67 -2.18
C PRO A 210 8.14 -16.06 -2.76
N GLN A 211 7.28 -16.15 -3.78
CA GLN A 211 6.84 -17.41 -4.34
C GLN A 211 6.66 -17.32 -5.86
N ARG A 212 7.09 -18.35 -6.58
CA ARG A 212 6.72 -18.56 -7.98
C ARG A 212 5.26 -19.03 -8.09
N TYR A 213 4.59 -18.62 -9.14
CA TYR A 213 3.24 -19.08 -9.43
C TYR A 213 3.28 -20.28 -10.37
N ARG A 214 2.66 -21.39 -9.97
CA ARG A 214 2.57 -22.60 -10.79
C ARG A 214 1.21 -22.70 -11.48
N SER A 215 1.20 -22.53 -12.79
CA SER A 215 0.01 -22.72 -13.61
C SER A 215 -0.11 -24.15 -14.10
N GLN A 216 -1.34 -24.65 -14.19
CA GLN A 216 -1.65 -25.94 -14.80
C GLN A 216 -2.46 -25.72 -16.08
N PRO A 217 -1.86 -25.76 -17.26
CA PRO A 217 -2.59 -25.65 -18.53
C PRO A 217 -3.50 -26.86 -18.73
N LYS A 218 -4.54 -26.69 -19.54
CA LYS A 218 -5.45 -27.79 -19.90
C LYS A 218 -4.75 -28.96 -20.60
N LYS A 219 -3.67 -28.67 -21.31
CA LYS A 219 -2.79 -29.66 -22.00
C LYS A 219 -1.33 -29.30 -21.74
N GLY A 220 -0.51 -30.28 -21.39
CA GLY A 220 0.91 -30.11 -21.15
C GLY A 220 1.30 -30.10 -19.66
N PRO A 221 2.59 -30.00 -19.37
CA PRO A 221 3.12 -29.96 -18.00
C PRO A 221 2.76 -28.64 -17.32
N ALA A 222 2.85 -28.64 -15.98
CA ALA A 222 2.74 -27.41 -15.21
C ALA A 222 3.89 -26.46 -15.53
N ILE A 223 3.61 -25.16 -15.51
CA ILE A 223 4.56 -24.09 -15.84
C ILE A 223 4.75 -23.22 -14.61
N ASP A 224 6.01 -22.97 -14.22
CA ASP A 224 6.35 -22.08 -13.14
C ASP A 224 6.68 -20.69 -13.70
N HIS A 225 5.99 -19.66 -13.19
CA HIS A 225 6.15 -18.27 -13.58
C HIS A 225 6.76 -17.47 -12.45
N ASP A 226 7.62 -16.53 -12.79
CA ASP A 226 8.01 -15.46 -11.88
C ASP A 226 6.84 -14.47 -11.72
N VAL A 227 6.69 -13.96 -10.49
CA VAL A 227 5.60 -13.05 -10.14
C VAL A 227 6.16 -11.64 -9.99
N THR A 228 5.53 -10.70 -10.67
CA THR A 228 5.73 -9.27 -10.48
C THR A 228 4.51 -8.70 -9.76
N VAL A 229 4.72 -7.72 -8.92
CA VAL A 229 3.63 -7.04 -8.21
C VAL A 229 3.62 -5.55 -8.55
N LEU A 230 2.48 -5.07 -9.05
CA LEU A 230 2.17 -3.65 -9.02
C LEU A 230 1.65 -3.33 -7.61
N GLU A 231 2.40 -2.52 -6.88
CA GLU A 231 1.95 -1.95 -5.61
C GLU A 231 1.44 -0.54 -5.84
N ILE A 232 0.27 -0.24 -5.24
CA ILE A 232 -0.25 1.13 -5.12
C ILE A 232 -0.48 1.37 -3.62
N ALA A 233 0.35 2.23 -3.03
CA ALA A 233 0.34 2.52 -1.59
C ALA A 233 -0.10 3.97 -1.34
N ILE A 234 -1.28 4.17 -0.76
CA ILE A 234 -1.89 5.47 -0.52
C ILE A 234 -1.85 5.80 0.97
N GLY A 235 -1.22 6.92 1.31
CA GLY A 235 -1.19 7.46 2.67
C GLY A 235 -2.49 8.20 3.00
N LEU A 236 -3.44 7.53 3.67
CA LEU A 236 -4.78 8.07 3.91
C LEU A 236 -4.77 9.33 4.79
N ASP A 237 -3.92 9.38 5.82
CA ASP A 237 -3.80 10.56 6.68
C ASP A 237 -3.33 11.79 5.89
N ARG A 238 -2.41 11.59 4.94
CA ARG A 238 -1.94 12.66 4.05
C ARG A 238 -3.02 13.08 3.06
N CYS A 239 -3.87 12.16 2.58
CA CYS A 239 -5.00 12.50 1.73
C CYS A 239 -6.03 13.35 2.49
N VAL A 240 -6.41 12.96 3.70
CA VAL A 240 -7.33 13.72 4.57
C VAL A 240 -6.74 15.10 4.88
N TYR A 241 -5.45 15.18 5.23
CA TYR A 241 -4.75 16.43 5.50
C TYR A 241 -4.83 17.40 4.31
N ASN A 242 -4.46 16.94 3.13
CA ASN A 242 -4.43 17.79 1.93
C ASN A 242 -5.84 18.18 1.46
N TRP A 243 -6.84 17.31 1.60
CA TRP A 243 -8.23 17.64 1.34
C TRP A 243 -8.73 18.76 2.25
N ASN A 244 -8.40 18.72 3.54
CA ASN A 244 -8.77 19.79 4.48
C ASN A 244 -8.10 21.12 4.11
N ILE A 245 -6.87 21.11 3.58
CA ILE A 245 -6.22 22.32 3.04
C ILE A 245 -7.02 22.86 1.84
N ALA A 246 -7.36 22.00 0.88
CA ALA A 246 -8.14 22.40 -0.30
C ALA A 246 -9.50 22.99 0.08
N ALA A 247 -10.21 22.35 1.01
CA ALA A 247 -11.53 22.80 1.49
C ALA A 247 -11.48 24.10 2.31
N SER A 248 -10.29 24.55 2.73
CA SER A 248 -10.10 25.79 3.51
C SER A 248 -9.76 27.00 2.64
N ARG A 249 -9.56 26.81 1.33
CA ARG A 249 -9.29 27.83 0.32
C ARG A 249 -10.58 28.28 -0.34
#